data_d0440d75099d589106c7054e8e3beb41
#
_entry.id   d0440d75099d589106c7054e8e3beb41
#
_cell.length_a   1.000
_cell.length_b   1.000
_cell.length_c   1.000
_cell.angle_alpha   90.00
_cell.angle_beta   90.00
_cell.angle_gamma   90.00
#
_symmetry.space_group_name_H-M   'P 1'
#
loop_
_entity.id
_entity.type
_entity.pdbx_description
1 polymer ?
#
loop_
_entity_poly.entity_id
_entity_poly.type
_entity_poly.pdbx_seq_one_letter_code
_entity_poly.pdbx_strand_id
1 'polypeptide(L)'
;AADPVCVSEIGAKDISAQVEFAKAHGIDYAVVAPDDPLALGAVDALSAAGIPCFGPDKKAAVIEASKAFSKDLMKKYNIPTAAYETFTSAEEAKKYLETAEYPIVLKADGLALGKGVLICENKEDALAGVDELMLDKKFGTAGDTIVIEEFMTGREVSVLSFVDGDTIKIMSSAQDHKRAKD
;
A
#
# COMPACT_ATOMS: atom_id res chain seq x y z
N ALA A 1 3.27 -30.71 -14.83
CA ALA A 1 3.98 -29.53 -14.39
C ALA A 1 5.08 -30.01 -13.45
N ALA A 2 6.33 -29.63 -13.72
CA ALA A 2 7.38 -29.84 -12.75
C ALA A 2 6.94 -29.22 -11.44
N ASP A 3 7.09 -29.95 -10.34
CA ASP A 3 6.71 -29.43 -9.05
C ASP A 3 7.42 -28.10 -8.82
N PRO A 4 6.69 -26.99 -8.66
CA PRO A 4 7.33 -25.75 -8.31
C PRO A 4 8.01 -25.98 -6.97
N VAL A 5 9.28 -25.65 -6.87
CA VAL A 5 9.97 -25.65 -5.59
C VAL A 5 9.31 -24.53 -4.76
N CYS A 6 8.39 -24.93 -3.90
CA CYS A 6 7.76 -24.01 -2.98
C CYS A 6 8.58 -24.00 -1.67
N VAL A 7 9.30 -22.92 -1.43
CA VAL A 7 10.05 -22.73 -0.19
C VAL A 7 9.25 -21.82 0.72
N SER A 8 8.69 -22.37 1.77
CA SER A 8 7.91 -21.64 2.77
C SER A 8 8.72 -21.28 4.02
N GLU A 9 9.98 -21.70 4.09
CA GLU A 9 10.87 -21.52 5.25
C GLU A 9 11.52 -20.14 5.30
N ILE A 10 11.57 -19.44 4.14
CA ILE A 10 12.12 -18.09 4.04
C ILE A 10 11.00 -17.10 4.27
N GLY A 11 11.15 -16.27 5.30
CA GLY A 11 10.18 -15.21 5.58
C GLY A 11 10.08 -14.20 4.42
N ALA A 12 8.87 -13.75 4.09
CA ALA A 12 8.64 -12.79 3.00
C ALA A 12 9.43 -11.47 3.16
N LYS A 13 9.79 -11.10 4.38
CA LYS A 13 10.56 -9.88 4.69
C LYS A 13 12.07 -10.13 4.85
N ASP A 14 12.51 -11.39 4.78
CA ASP A 14 13.93 -11.73 4.86
C ASP A 14 14.59 -11.65 3.48
N ILE A 15 14.86 -10.42 3.06
CA ILE A 15 15.42 -10.13 1.73
C ILE A 15 16.80 -10.78 1.56
N SER A 16 17.61 -10.82 2.62
CA SER A 16 18.94 -11.45 2.56
C SER A 16 18.85 -12.93 2.27
N ALA A 17 17.99 -13.65 2.98
CA ALA A 17 17.79 -15.08 2.74
C ALA A 17 17.20 -15.36 1.36
N GLN A 18 16.32 -14.50 0.84
CA GLN A 18 15.80 -14.61 -0.53
C GLN A 18 16.91 -14.48 -1.59
N VAL A 19 17.81 -13.50 -1.41
CA VAL A 19 18.96 -13.30 -2.31
C VAL A 19 19.91 -14.49 -2.27
N GLU A 20 20.24 -15.00 -1.08
CA GLU A 20 21.10 -16.17 -0.90
C GLU A 20 20.49 -17.42 -1.56
N PHE A 21 19.20 -17.64 -1.34
CA PHE A 21 18.46 -18.72 -1.98
C PHE A 21 18.52 -18.62 -3.51
N ALA A 22 18.26 -17.45 -4.06
CA ALA A 22 18.24 -17.23 -5.49
C ALA A 22 19.63 -17.51 -6.12
N LYS A 23 20.72 -17.10 -5.47
CA LYS A 23 22.08 -17.40 -5.89
C LYS A 23 22.39 -18.90 -5.82
N ALA A 24 22.05 -19.54 -4.70
CA ALA A 24 22.35 -20.97 -4.48
C ALA A 24 21.62 -21.87 -5.47
N HIS A 25 20.45 -21.46 -5.95
CA HIS A 25 19.62 -22.25 -6.88
C HIS A 25 19.72 -21.79 -8.34
N GLY A 26 20.61 -20.85 -8.65
CA GLY A 26 20.84 -20.38 -10.02
C GLY A 26 19.59 -19.77 -10.64
N ILE A 27 18.87 -18.94 -9.89
CA ILE A 27 17.67 -18.27 -10.39
C ILE A 27 18.06 -17.21 -11.42
N ASP A 28 17.52 -17.32 -12.62
CA ASP A 28 17.83 -16.44 -13.75
C ASP A 28 16.98 -15.17 -13.79
N TYR A 29 15.80 -15.19 -13.15
CA TYR A 29 14.85 -14.08 -13.17
C TYR A 29 13.91 -14.15 -11.98
N ALA A 30 13.60 -13.00 -11.38
CA ALA A 30 12.71 -12.92 -10.25
C ALA A 30 11.50 -12.01 -10.53
N VAL A 31 10.34 -12.39 -10.01
CA VAL A 31 9.14 -11.54 -9.97
C VAL A 31 8.83 -11.24 -8.51
N VAL A 32 8.90 -9.98 -8.12
CA VAL A 32 8.60 -9.53 -6.77
C VAL A 32 7.23 -8.85 -6.81
N ALA A 33 6.21 -9.55 -6.33
CA ALA A 33 4.82 -9.04 -6.37
C ALA A 33 4.29 -8.54 -5.01
N PRO A 34 4.69 -9.09 -3.85
CA PRO A 34 4.14 -8.64 -2.56
C PRO A 34 4.66 -7.27 -2.12
N ASP A 35 3.81 -6.46 -1.52
CA ASP A 35 4.09 -5.07 -1.13
C ASP A 35 5.25 -4.93 -0.14
N ASP A 36 5.24 -5.73 0.93
CA ASP A 36 6.29 -5.70 1.97
C ASP A 36 7.70 -5.90 1.41
N PRO A 37 8.00 -6.96 0.63
CA PRO A 37 9.31 -7.14 0.00
C PRO A 37 9.69 -6.00 -0.95
N LEU A 38 8.76 -5.47 -1.72
CA LEU A 38 9.00 -4.32 -2.60
C LEU A 38 9.40 -3.08 -1.79
N ALA A 39 8.64 -2.75 -0.76
CA ALA A 39 8.93 -1.63 0.13
C ALA A 39 10.27 -1.79 0.88
N LEU A 40 10.68 -3.03 1.16
CA LEU A 40 11.96 -3.35 1.80
C LEU A 40 13.15 -3.35 0.82
N GLY A 41 12.91 -3.32 -0.50
CA GLY A 41 13.94 -3.24 -1.51
C GLY A 41 14.44 -4.60 -2.03
N ALA A 42 13.55 -5.59 -2.10
CA ALA A 42 13.90 -6.91 -2.64
C ALA A 42 14.40 -6.85 -4.09
N VAL A 43 13.78 -6.00 -4.92
CA VAL A 43 14.21 -5.78 -6.32
C VAL A 43 15.61 -5.20 -6.37
N ASP A 44 15.90 -4.20 -5.52
CA ASP A 44 17.24 -3.59 -5.45
C ASP A 44 18.30 -4.62 -5.04
N ALA A 45 18.00 -5.44 -4.04
CA ALA A 45 18.93 -6.44 -3.52
C ALA A 45 19.19 -7.57 -4.52
N LEU A 46 18.16 -8.10 -5.18
CA LEU A 46 18.27 -9.12 -6.21
C LEU A 46 19.01 -8.60 -7.44
N SER A 47 18.70 -7.40 -7.90
CA SER A 47 19.37 -6.76 -9.03
C SER A 47 20.85 -6.50 -8.73
N ALA A 48 21.18 -6.05 -7.53
CA ALA A 48 22.58 -5.88 -7.09
C ALA A 48 23.33 -7.24 -7.03
N ALA A 49 22.60 -8.33 -6.85
CA ALA A 49 23.13 -9.68 -6.90
C ALA A 49 23.28 -10.25 -8.33
N GLY A 50 22.92 -9.47 -9.36
CA GLY A 50 22.98 -9.87 -10.76
C GLY A 50 21.75 -10.65 -11.25
N ILE A 51 20.65 -10.66 -10.51
CA ILE A 51 19.41 -11.36 -10.86
C ILE A 51 18.41 -10.33 -11.40
N PRO A 52 18.06 -10.35 -12.69
CA PRO A 52 17.07 -9.48 -13.27
C PRO A 52 15.72 -9.65 -12.60
N CYS A 53 15.00 -8.56 -12.37
CA CYS A 53 13.73 -8.59 -11.65
C CYS A 53 12.61 -7.89 -12.42
N PHE A 54 11.39 -8.39 -12.27
CA PHE A 54 10.16 -7.63 -12.50
C PHE A 54 9.59 -7.18 -11.14
N GLY A 55 9.39 -5.88 -11.03
CA GLY A 55 8.86 -5.20 -9.84
C GLY A 55 9.52 -3.81 -9.71
N PRO A 56 8.87 -2.88 -9.02
CA PRO A 56 9.46 -1.57 -8.74
C PRO A 56 10.65 -1.70 -7.77
N ASP A 57 11.64 -0.86 -7.96
CA ASP A 57 12.66 -0.66 -6.93
C ASP A 57 12.06 -0.02 -5.66
N LYS A 58 12.82 -0.01 -4.57
CA LYS A 58 12.37 0.55 -3.30
C LYS A 58 11.90 2.00 -3.42
N LYS A 59 12.56 2.77 -4.26
CA LYS A 59 12.24 4.19 -4.47
C LYS A 59 10.90 4.38 -5.18
N ALA A 60 10.56 3.52 -6.13
CA ALA A 60 9.27 3.52 -6.81
C ALA A 60 8.18 2.86 -5.96
N ALA A 61 8.51 1.81 -5.20
CA ALA A 61 7.58 1.10 -4.33
C ALA A 61 6.96 1.98 -3.22
N VAL A 62 7.54 3.17 -2.95
CA VAL A 62 6.96 4.13 -2.00
C VAL A 62 5.54 4.55 -2.37
N ILE A 63 5.16 4.47 -3.66
CA ILE A 63 3.80 4.78 -4.12
C ILE A 63 2.76 3.90 -3.44
N GLU A 64 3.08 2.62 -3.18
CA GLU A 64 2.22 1.69 -2.44
C GLU A 64 2.50 1.76 -0.93
N ALA A 65 3.76 1.94 -0.55
CA ALA A 65 4.18 1.89 0.84
C ALA A 65 3.71 3.11 1.68
N SER A 66 3.42 4.26 1.04
CA SER A 66 2.94 5.47 1.70
C SER A 66 1.76 6.07 0.95
N LYS A 67 0.61 6.07 1.61
CA LYS A 67 -0.62 6.69 1.09
C LYS A 67 -0.49 8.20 1.01
N ALA A 68 0.13 8.82 2.00
CA ALA A 68 0.41 10.25 2.02
C ALA A 68 1.26 10.66 0.82
N PHE A 69 2.36 9.93 0.57
CA PHE A 69 3.20 10.18 -0.60
C PHE A 69 2.41 10.03 -1.91
N SER A 70 1.62 8.96 -2.05
CA SER A 70 0.80 8.73 -3.24
C SER A 70 -0.22 9.86 -3.46
N LYS A 71 -0.87 10.32 -2.40
CA LYS A 71 -1.82 11.42 -2.47
C LYS A 71 -1.14 12.72 -2.90
N ASP A 72 0.00 13.04 -2.33
CA ASP A 72 0.78 14.23 -2.69
C ASP A 72 1.28 14.15 -4.15
N LEU A 73 1.70 12.97 -4.58
CA LEU A 73 2.08 12.72 -5.99
C LEU A 73 0.90 12.95 -6.93
N MET A 74 -0.27 12.39 -6.61
CA MET A 74 -1.48 12.57 -7.40
C MET A 74 -1.90 14.05 -7.45
N LYS A 75 -1.85 14.75 -6.33
CA LYS A 75 -2.12 16.20 -6.25
C LYS A 75 -1.15 17.01 -7.10
N LYS A 76 0.14 16.70 -7.00
CA LYS A 76 1.21 17.39 -7.76
C LYS A 76 1.02 17.26 -9.27
N TYR A 77 0.57 16.11 -9.76
CA TYR A 77 0.43 15.84 -11.18
C TYR A 77 -1.03 15.91 -11.68
N ASN A 78 -1.95 16.44 -10.86
CA ASN A 78 -3.38 16.54 -11.18
C ASN A 78 -4.02 15.20 -11.57
N ILE A 79 -3.59 14.12 -10.93
CA ILE A 79 -4.20 12.79 -11.07
C ILE A 79 -5.47 12.76 -10.20
N PRO A 80 -6.64 12.44 -10.76
CA PRO A 80 -7.87 12.38 -9.99
C PRO A 80 -7.78 11.43 -8.80
N THR A 81 -8.16 11.90 -7.63
CA THR A 81 -8.21 11.12 -6.39
C THR A 81 -9.23 11.74 -5.44
N ALA A 82 -9.67 11.00 -4.43
CA ALA A 82 -10.51 11.53 -3.35
C ALA A 82 -9.85 12.75 -2.68
N ALA A 83 -10.64 13.75 -2.32
CA ALA A 83 -10.17 14.85 -1.49
C ALA A 83 -9.57 14.30 -0.18
N TYR A 84 -8.48 14.87 0.28
CA TYR A 84 -7.75 14.33 1.43
C TYR A 84 -6.99 15.40 2.19
N GLU A 85 -6.71 15.09 3.45
CA GLU A 85 -5.73 15.78 4.28
C GLU A 85 -4.88 14.76 5.05
N THR A 86 -3.62 15.10 5.31
CA THR A 86 -2.66 14.23 6.00
C THR A 86 -2.30 14.81 7.35
N PHE A 87 -2.28 13.97 8.39
CA PHE A 87 -2.01 14.38 9.76
C PHE A 87 -0.95 13.50 10.42
N THR A 88 -0.01 14.14 11.10
CA THR A 88 0.98 13.49 11.98
C THR A 88 0.69 13.76 13.46
N SER A 89 -0.36 14.55 13.75
CA SER A 89 -0.85 14.87 15.09
C SER A 89 -2.29 14.46 15.24
N ALA A 90 -2.57 13.63 16.25
CA ALA A 90 -3.94 13.22 16.57
C ALA A 90 -4.82 14.42 16.96
N GLU A 91 -4.25 15.44 17.62
CA GLU A 91 -4.97 16.65 18.00
C GLU A 91 -5.43 17.45 16.77
N GLU A 92 -4.52 17.64 15.80
CA GLU A 92 -4.83 18.34 14.56
C GLU A 92 -5.84 17.56 13.71
N ALA A 93 -5.70 16.23 13.63
CA ALA A 93 -6.66 15.37 12.96
C ALA A 93 -8.07 15.49 13.59
N LYS A 94 -8.15 15.41 14.92
CA LYS A 94 -9.43 15.59 15.63
C LYS A 94 -10.04 16.96 15.42
N LYS A 95 -9.23 18.01 15.42
CA LYS A 95 -9.69 19.37 15.13
C LYS A 95 -10.26 19.50 13.71
N TYR A 96 -9.62 18.88 12.73
CA TYR A 96 -10.14 18.83 11.36
C TYR A 96 -11.52 18.14 11.30
N LEU A 97 -11.66 17.01 12.00
CA LEU A 97 -12.90 16.23 12.05
C LEU A 97 -14.09 16.97 12.71
N GLU A 98 -13.85 18.05 13.46
CA GLU A 98 -14.92 18.88 14.02
C GLU A 98 -15.83 19.50 12.95
N THR A 99 -15.27 19.78 11.76
CA THR A 99 -15.95 20.47 10.66
C THR A 99 -16.02 19.63 9.38
N ALA A 100 -15.59 18.37 9.44
CA ALA A 100 -15.62 17.48 8.29
C ALA A 100 -17.04 17.03 7.94
N GLU A 101 -17.26 16.74 6.66
CA GLU A 101 -18.49 16.09 6.19
C GLU A 101 -18.38 14.56 6.31
N TYR A 102 -19.50 13.90 6.63
CA TYR A 102 -19.57 12.46 6.83
C TYR A 102 -20.47 11.77 5.82
N PRO A 103 -20.22 10.48 5.46
CA PRO A 103 -19.15 9.63 5.96
C PRO A 103 -17.74 10.05 5.48
N ILE A 104 -16.70 9.61 6.20
CA ILE A 104 -15.30 9.92 5.90
C ILE A 104 -14.44 8.67 6.08
N VAL A 105 -13.27 8.64 5.44
CA VAL A 105 -12.37 7.48 5.51
C VAL A 105 -11.06 7.86 6.15
N LEU A 106 -10.68 7.16 7.22
CA LEU A 106 -9.38 7.28 7.88
C LEU A 106 -8.48 6.13 7.44
N LYS A 107 -7.24 6.43 7.05
CA LYS A 107 -6.27 5.43 6.60
C LYS A 107 -4.93 5.63 7.31
N ALA A 108 -4.40 4.58 7.93
CA ALA A 108 -2.99 4.56 8.36
C ALA A 108 -2.08 4.65 7.12
N ASP A 109 -1.01 5.43 7.18
CA ASP A 109 -0.17 5.73 6.02
C ASP A 109 0.62 4.52 5.52
N GLY A 110 1.15 3.69 6.42
CA GLY A 110 1.99 2.55 6.05
C GLY A 110 1.24 1.32 5.56
N LEU A 111 2.01 0.27 5.25
CA LEU A 111 1.50 -1.06 4.93
C LEU A 111 0.90 -1.71 6.17
N ALA A 112 -0.41 -1.63 6.32
CA ALA A 112 -1.16 -2.19 7.44
C ALA A 112 -1.90 -3.49 7.04
N LEU A 113 -1.37 -4.24 6.08
CA LEU A 113 -1.98 -5.47 5.53
C LEU A 113 -3.44 -5.28 5.09
N GLY A 114 -3.77 -4.12 4.55
CA GLY A 114 -5.13 -3.76 4.15
C GLY A 114 -6.11 -3.49 5.30
N LYS A 115 -5.65 -3.55 6.57
CA LYS A 115 -6.53 -3.41 7.76
C LYS A 115 -6.53 -2.01 8.36
N GLY A 116 -5.65 -1.13 7.94
CA GLY A 116 -5.52 0.24 8.46
C GLY A 116 -6.49 1.24 7.81
N VAL A 117 -7.70 0.82 7.44
CA VAL A 117 -8.73 1.66 6.81
C VAL A 117 -10.01 1.58 7.62
N LEU A 118 -10.51 2.73 8.05
CA LEU A 118 -11.75 2.88 8.80
C LEU A 118 -12.71 3.77 8.03
N ILE A 119 -13.93 3.31 7.81
CA ILE A 119 -15.03 4.11 7.28
C ILE A 119 -15.82 4.60 8.49
N CYS A 120 -15.92 5.91 8.64
CA CYS A 120 -16.56 6.54 9.81
C CYS A 120 -17.83 7.25 9.33
N GLU A 121 -18.97 6.77 9.79
CA GLU A 121 -20.29 7.29 9.39
C GLU A 121 -20.64 8.62 10.08
N ASN A 122 -19.98 8.92 11.19
CA ASN A 122 -20.22 10.09 12.03
C ASN A 122 -18.92 10.54 12.71
N LYS A 123 -19.00 11.68 13.40
CA LYS A 123 -17.87 12.30 14.09
C LYS A 123 -17.33 11.43 15.22
N GLU A 124 -18.20 10.81 16.00
CA GLU A 124 -17.82 9.99 17.14
C GLU A 124 -16.97 8.82 16.70
N ASP A 125 -17.37 8.12 15.62
CA ASP A 125 -16.61 7.02 15.03
C ASP A 125 -15.24 7.51 14.51
N ALA A 126 -15.20 8.69 13.88
CA ALA A 126 -13.97 9.25 13.35
C ALA A 126 -12.98 9.65 14.45
N LEU A 127 -13.44 10.25 15.53
CA LEU A 127 -12.60 10.61 16.68
C LEU A 127 -12.03 9.34 17.34
N ALA A 128 -12.86 8.31 17.53
CA ALA A 128 -12.40 7.02 18.04
C ALA A 128 -11.39 6.35 17.08
N GLY A 129 -11.63 6.45 15.76
CA GLY A 129 -10.71 5.97 14.74
C GLY A 129 -9.34 6.64 14.78
N VAL A 130 -9.26 7.94 15.02
CA VAL A 130 -7.98 8.63 15.23
C VAL A 130 -7.25 8.07 16.44
N ASP A 131 -7.96 7.83 17.56
CA ASP A 131 -7.36 7.25 18.75
C ASP A 131 -6.81 5.84 18.45
N GLU A 132 -7.60 4.98 17.81
CA GLU A 132 -7.22 3.63 17.43
C GLU A 132 -5.97 3.60 16.54
N LEU A 133 -5.91 4.47 15.53
CA LEU A 133 -4.82 4.49 14.57
C LEU A 133 -3.55 5.14 15.12
N MET A 134 -3.67 6.32 15.75
CA MET A 134 -2.52 7.15 16.10
C MET A 134 -2.05 6.97 17.55
N LEU A 135 -2.97 6.83 18.52
CA LEU A 135 -2.63 6.77 19.94
C LEU A 135 -2.42 5.34 20.42
N ASP A 136 -3.34 4.44 20.13
CA ASP A 136 -3.25 3.02 20.50
C ASP A 136 -2.23 2.26 19.66
N LYS A 137 -1.77 2.88 18.56
CA LYS A 137 -0.78 2.32 17.62
C LYS A 137 -1.10 0.90 17.19
N LYS A 138 -2.38 0.62 16.94
CA LYS A 138 -2.87 -0.71 16.53
C LYS A 138 -2.11 -1.28 15.32
N PHE A 139 -1.57 -0.41 14.47
CA PHE A 139 -0.77 -0.78 13.29
C PHE A 139 0.70 -0.35 13.42
N GLY A 140 1.20 -0.19 14.65
CA GLY A 140 2.58 0.22 14.90
C GLY A 140 2.88 1.59 14.30
N THR A 141 4.05 1.73 13.68
CA THR A 141 4.49 2.99 13.06
C THR A 141 3.67 3.42 11.85
N ALA A 142 2.88 2.52 11.24
CA ALA A 142 1.98 2.88 10.14
C ALA A 142 0.92 3.91 10.57
N GLY A 143 0.58 3.94 11.86
CA GLY A 143 -0.35 4.92 12.45
C GLY A 143 0.30 6.24 12.89
N ASP A 144 1.60 6.42 12.73
CA ASP A 144 2.26 7.70 13.06
C ASP A 144 1.78 8.84 12.13
N THR A 145 1.30 8.47 10.95
CA THR A 145 0.66 9.36 9.99
C THR A 145 -0.66 8.76 9.55
N ILE A 146 -1.70 9.58 9.45
CA ILE A 146 -2.98 9.16 8.86
C ILE A 146 -3.37 10.07 7.71
N VAL A 147 -4.06 9.49 6.75
CA VAL A 147 -4.72 10.20 5.65
C VAL A 147 -6.22 10.15 5.89
N ILE A 148 -6.86 11.29 5.94
CA ILE A 148 -8.30 11.43 6.04
C ILE A 148 -8.83 11.79 4.65
N GLU A 149 -9.75 10.98 4.13
CA GLU A 149 -10.26 11.11 2.76
C GLU A 149 -11.79 11.23 2.75
N GLU A 150 -12.30 11.92 1.74
CA GLU A 150 -13.73 11.86 1.45
C GLU A 150 -14.16 10.43 1.13
N PHE A 151 -15.38 10.09 1.52
CA PHE A 151 -15.98 8.80 1.17
C PHE A 151 -16.56 8.86 -0.24
N MET A 152 -15.90 8.17 -1.19
CA MET A 152 -16.39 8.09 -2.56
C MET A 152 -17.42 6.98 -2.72
N THR A 153 -18.49 7.26 -3.46
CA THR A 153 -19.50 6.29 -3.85
C THR A 153 -19.40 5.98 -5.34
N GLY A 154 -19.76 4.78 -5.74
CA GLY A 154 -19.75 4.39 -7.14
C GLY A 154 -19.41 2.92 -7.34
N ARG A 155 -19.25 2.54 -8.60
CA ARG A 155 -18.81 1.20 -8.97
C ARG A 155 -17.30 1.13 -8.98
N GLU A 156 -16.73 0.20 -8.20
CA GLU A 156 -15.30 -0.06 -8.16
C GLU A 156 -14.87 -0.84 -9.40
N VAL A 157 -13.77 -0.40 -10.01
CA VAL A 157 -13.12 -1.08 -11.16
C VAL A 157 -11.62 -1.02 -10.96
N SER A 158 -10.95 -2.16 -11.10
CA SER A 158 -9.49 -2.27 -11.11
C SER A 158 -8.97 -2.35 -12.54
N VAL A 159 -8.02 -1.50 -12.88
CA VAL A 159 -7.30 -1.53 -14.16
C VAL A 159 -5.83 -1.79 -13.89
N LEU A 160 -5.41 -3.05 -14.06
CA LEU A 160 -4.02 -3.46 -13.90
C LEU A 160 -3.24 -3.23 -15.19
N SER A 161 -1.98 -2.87 -15.06
CA SER A 161 -1.13 -2.61 -16.23
C SER A 161 0.30 -3.07 -15.96
N PHE A 162 0.95 -3.61 -16.99
CA PHE A 162 2.40 -3.71 -17.00
C PHE A 162 2.98 -2.37 -17.45
N VAL A 163 3.95 -1.87 -16.70
CA VAL A 163 4.60 -0.59 -16.98
C VAL A 163 6.11 -0.81 -17.03
N ASP A 164 6.72 -0.32 -18.10
CA ASP A 164 8.17 -0.32 -18.30
C ASP A 164 8.58 1.01 -18.94
N GLY A 165 9.07 1.93 -18.13
CA GLY A 165 9.48 3.25 -18.59
C GLY A 165 8.40 3.94 -19.42
N ASP A 166 8.56 3.89 -20.74
CA ASP A 166 7.68 4.56 -21.70
C ASP A 166 6.54 3.69 -22.22
N THR A 167 6.47 2.43 -21.82
CA THR A 167 5.48 1.46 -22.32
C THR A 167 4.48 1.09 -21.25
N ILE A 168 3.19 1.20 -21.58
CA ILE A 168 2.08 0.75 -20.74
C ILE A 168 1.28 -0.29 -21.50
N LYS A 169 1.11 -1.47 -20.92
CA LYS A 169 0.23 -2.54 -21.44
C LYS A 169 -0.88 -2.82 -20.46
N ILE A 170 -2.07 -2.35 -20.80
CA ILE A 170 -3.28 -2.50 -19.97
C ILE A 170 -3.78 -3.93 -20.07
N MET A 171 -4.08 -4.53 -18.92
CA MET A 171 -4.75 -5.83 -18.81
C MET A 171 -6.28 -5.66 -18.89
N SER A 172 -7.00 -6.76 -18.98
CA SER A 172 -8.46 -6.70 -18.84
C SER A 172 -8.83 -6.14 -17.48
N SER A 173 -9.79 -5.22 -17.48
CA SER A 173 -10.30 -4.66 -16.23
C SER A 173 -10.98 -5.73 -15.38
N ALA A 174 -10.89 -5.59 -14.07
CA ALA A 174 -11.49 -6.48 -13.09
C ALA A 174 -12.32 -5.70 -12.09
N GLN A 175 -13.20 -6.37 -11.39
CA GLN A 175 -13.92 -5.81 -10.26
C GLN A 175 -13.53 -6.56 -8.99
N ASP A 176 -13.20 -5.82 -7.95
CA ASP A 176 -12.95 -6.37 -6.63
C ASP A 176 -14.27 -6.45 -5.84
N HIS A 177 -14.46 -7.56 -5.16
CA HIS A 177 -15.65 -7.82 -4.33
C HIS A 177 -15.22 -7.95 -2.87
N LYS A 178 -15.29 -6.85 -2.12
CA LYS A 178 -14.82 -6.79 -0.74
C LYS A 178 -15.81 -7.35 0.29
N ARG A 179 -17.08 -7.47 -0.09
CA ARG A 179 -18.14 -8.01 0.78
C ARG A 179 -18.68 -9.30 0.20
N ALA A 180 -18.84 -10.31 1.04
CA ALA A 180 -19.43 -11.59 0.64
C ALA A 180 -20.97 -11.55 0.56
N LYS A 181 -21.58 -10.54 1.17
CA LYS A 181 -23.02 -10.25 1.16
C LYS A 181 -23.22 -8.75 1.08
N ASP A 182 -24.25 -8.36 0.34
CA ASP A 182 -24.71 -6.96 0.26
C ASP A 182 -25.37 -6.53 1.58
#